data_4d37f39d64462aabb9c25d41560c099f
#
_entry.id   4d37f39d64462aabb9c25d41560c099f
#
_cell.length_a   1.000
_cell.length_b   1.000
_cell.length_c   1.000
_cell.angle_alpha   90.00
_cell.angle_beta   90.00
_cell.angle_gamma   90.00
#
_symmetry.space_group_name_H-M   'P 1'
#
loop_
_entity.id
_entity.type
_entity.pdbx_description
1 polymer ?
#
loop_
_entity_poly.entity_id
_entity_poly.type
_entity_poly.pdbx_seq_one_letter_code
_entity_poly.pdbx_strand_id
1 'polypeptide(L)'
;MGNKKILTIGGGIAVMGALGIVGYANRRLFLVNDVTTGESDAYPDLRSRVYYADSGQVLEAAEQANRSLPRWRVLVSDQDNDTVDAEVETPIGGFMDDVSVYATGIGHSQTRVVIRSRSRQGGGDLGQNAMHIRELQDAMDDRLQTQSAI
;
A
#
# COMPACT_ATOMS: atom_id res chain seq x y z
N MET A 1 -33.77 50.07 2.14
CA MET A 1 -32.68 49.67 1.22
C MET A 1 -31.59 49.08 2.08
N GLY A 2 -31.57 47.79 2.17
CA GLY A 2 -30.75 47.18 3.17
C GLY A 2 -30.05 45.94 2.76
N ASN A 3 -29.15 45.58 3.33
CA ASN A 3 -28.55 44.33 3.87
C ASN A 3 -28.58 43.06 3.03
N LYS A 4 -28.17 43.09 1.76
CA LYS A 4 -27.87 41.86 1.00
C LYS A 4 -26.37 41.58 0.77
N LYS A 5 -25.46 42.40 1.32
CA LYS A 5 -24.02 42.26 1.05
C LYS A 5 -23.20 41.51 2.13
N ILE A 6 -23.79 41.22 3.30
CA ILE A 6 -23.04 40.61 4.41
C ILE A 6 -23.05 39.06 4.36
N LEU A 7 -24.01 38.45 3.66
CA LEU A 7 -24.14 36.99 3.63
C LEU A 7 -23.12 36.28 2.71
N THR A 8 -22.52 36.99 1.77
CA THR A 8 -21.60 36.42 0.76
C THR A 8 -20.16 36.31 1.30
N ILE A 9 -19.78 37.11 2.30
CA ILE A 9 -18.42 37.07 2.85
C ILE A 9 -18.27 35.92 3.88
N GLY A 10 -19.32 35.64 4.63
CA GLY A 10 -19.29 34.55 5.62
C GLY A 10 -19.22 33.15 5.00
N GLY A 11 -19.86 32.95 3.85
CA GLY A 11 -19.85 31.68 3.14
C GLY A 11 -18.49 31.31 2.56
N GLY A 12 -17.77 32.32 2.04
CA GLY A 12 -16.43 32.10 1.44
C GLY A 12 -15.38 31.71 2.47
N ILE A 13 -15.39 32.33 3.64
CA ILE A 13 -14.43 32.02 4.73
C ILE A 13 -14.70 30.65 5.32
N ALA A 14 -15.96 30.26 5.48
CA ALA A 14 -16.31 28.93 6.01
C ALA A 14 -15.92 27.80 5.03
N VAL A 15 -16.09 28.00 3.73
CA VAL A 15 -15.69 27.02 2.70
C VAL A 15 -14.17 26.88 2.63
N MET A 16 -13.42 27.97 2.68
CA MET A 16 -11.95 27.94 2.70
C MET A 16 -11.42 27.29 3.98
N GLY A 17 -12.02 27.53 5.13
CA GLY A 17 -11.67 26.88 6.38
C GLY A 17 -11.92 25.37 6.35
N ALA A 18 -13.06 24.94 5.82
CA ALA A 18 -13.39 23.51 5.68
C ALA A 18 -12.45 22.79 4.73
N LEU A 19 -12.10 23.39 3.58
CA LEU A 19 -11.12 22.83 2.64
C LEU A 19 -9.71 22.75 3.25
N GLY A 20 -9.31 23.75 4.05
CA GLY A 20 -8.03 23.73 4.77
C GLY A 20 -7.97 22.61 5.82
N ILE A 21 -9.04 22.37 6.56
CA ILE A 21 -9.11 21.29 7.56
C ILE A 21 -9.08 19.92 6.88
N VAL A 22 -9.82 19.72 5.80
CA VAL A 22 -9.81 18.48 5.02
C VAL A 22 -8.41 18.23 4.43
N GLY A 23 -7.76 19.25 3.88
CA GLY A 23 -6.40 19.15 3.35
C GLY A 23 -5.39 18.78 4.45
N TYR A 24 -5.49 19.38 5.63
CA TYR A 24 -4.62 19.07 6.76
C TYR A 24 -4.87 17.63 7.29
N ALA A 25 -6.11 17.21 7.43
CA ALA A 25 -6.46 15.86 7.88
C ALA A 25 -5.98 14.78 6.91
N ASN A 26 -5.93 15.07 5.62
CA ASN A 26 -5.49 14.14 4.58
C ASN A 26 -4.08 14.45 4.04
N ARG A 27 -3.28 15.25 4.74
CA ARG A 27 -1.93 15.64 4.27
C ARG A 27 -1.02 14.45 3.92
N ARG A 28 -1.21 13.29 4.58
CA ARG A 28 -0.48 12.05 4.27
C ARG A 28 -0.63 11.61 2.81
N LEU A 29 -1.80 11.84 2.19
CA LEU A 29 -2.06 11.51 0.79
C LEU A 29 -1.18 12.30 -0.19
N PHE A 30 -0.69 13.48 0.25
CA PHE A 30 0.11 14.39 -0.57
C PHE A 30 1.59 14.39 -0.20
N LEU A 31 1.98 13.76 0.90
CA LEU A 31 3.35 13.81 1.41
C LEU A 31 4.02 12.44 1.47
N VAL A 32 3.25 11.37 1.57
CA VAL A 32 3.77 10.00 1.67
C VAL A 32 3.82 9.36 0.29
N ASN A 33 4.99 8.86 -0.09
CA ASN A 33 5.23 8.17 -1.36
C ASN A 33 6.04 6.87 -1.19
N ASP A 34 6.26 6.46 0.04
CA ASP A 34 6.98 5.24 0.43
C ASP A 34 6.33 4.68 1.69
N VAL A 35 5.80 3.47 1.61
CA VAL A 35 5.07 2.81 2.69
C VAL A 35 5.66 1.41 2.89
N THR A 36 5.98 1.09 4.14
CA THR A 36 6.46 -0.24 4.56
C THR A 36 5.58 -0.77 5.70
N THR A 37 5.18 -2.03 5.61
CA THR A 37 4.36 -2.66 6.65
C THR A 37 5.10 -2.71 7.99
N GLY A 38 4.44 -2.24 9.04
CA GLY A 38 4.97 -2.21 10.41
C GLY A 38 5.89 -1.04 10.71
N GLU A 39 6.25 -0.19 9.73
CA GLU A 39 7.19 0.92 9.91
C GLU A 39 6.60 2.29 9.58
N SER A 40 5.53 2.34 8.81
CA SER A 40 4.96 3.61 8.34
C SER A 40 3.98 4.21 9.34
N ASP A 41 4.37 5.26 10.03
CA ASP A 41 3.52 6.01 10.98
C ASP A 41 2.23 6.56 10.34
N ALA A 42 2.28 6.87 9.05
CA ALA A 42 1.12 7.35 8.31
C ALA A 42 0.01 6.29 8.15
N TYR A 43 0.38 5.00 8.22
CA TYR A 43 -0.50 3.86 8.05
C TYR A 43 -0.26 2.79 9.14
N PRO A 44 -0.60 3.07 10.40
CA PRO A 44 -0.32 2.16 11.53
C PRO A 44 -1.15 0.86 11.49
N ASP A 45 -2.18 0.80 10.65
CA ASP A 45 -2.98 -0.39 10.37
C ASP A 45 -2.26 -1.39 9.45
N LEU A 46 -1.30 -0.93 8.66
CA LEU A 46 -0.53 -1.79 7.77
C LEU A 46 0.59 -2.50 8.53
N ARG A 47 0.29 -3.70 9.01
CA ARG A 47 1.23 -4.54 9.75
C ARG A 47 1.83 -5.61 8.86
N SER A 48 3.05 -6.06 9.21
CA SER A 48 3.62 -7.27 8.60
C SER A 48 2.74 -8.49 8.93
N ARG A 49 2.70 -9.45 8.00
CA ARG A 49 1.99 -10.73 8.17
C ARG A 49 2.95 -11.81 8.66
N VAL A 50 2.42 -12.78 9.38
CA VAL A 50 3.10 -14.04 9.68
C VAL A 50 2.27 -15.18 9.14
N TYR A 51 2.87 -15.99 8.26
CA TYR A 51 2.24 -17.14 7.67
C TYR A 51 2.82 -18.43 8.25
N TYR A 52 1.97 -19.44 8.43
CA TYR A 52 2.38 -20.79 8.85
C TYR A 52 2.81 -21.61 7.63
N ALA A 53 3.89 -21.19 7.01
CA ALA A 53 4.50 -21.81 5.84
C ALA A 53 6.01 -21.48 5.82
N ASP A 54 6.81 -22.27 5.11
CA ASP A 54 8.22 -21.93 4.90
C ASP A 54 8.40 -20.77 3.91
N SER A 55 9.58 -20.15 3.88
CA SER A 55 9.84 -18.97 3.05
C SER A 55 9.65 -19.25 1.55
N GLY A 56 10.01 -20.42 1.08
CA GLY A 56 9.83 -20.80 -0.33
C GLY A 56 8.35 -20.85 -0.73
N GLN A 57 7.50 -21.46 0.08
CA GLN A 57 6.06 -21.49 -0.14
C GLN A 57 5.44 -20.08 -0.08
N VAL A 58 5.90 -19.24 0.85
CA VAL A 58 5.42 -17.86 0.99
C VAL A 58 5.84 -17.02 -0.21
N LEU A 59 7.09 -17.17 -0.71
CA LEU A 59 7.55 -16.47 -1.91
C LEU A 59 6.79 -16.89 -3.17
N GLU A 60 6.52 -18.19 -3.31
CA GLU A 60 5.69 -18.68 -4.42
C GLU A 60 4.29 -18.08 -4.37
N ALA A 61 3.67 -18.04 -3.19
CA ALA A 61 2.37 -17.42 -3.00
C ALA A 61 2.41 -15.91 -3.31
N ALA A 62 3.48 -15.21 -2.90
CA ALA A 62 3.68 -13.79 -3.20
C ALA A 62 3.82 -13.56 -4.71
N GLU A 63 4.60 -14.37 -5.41
CA GLU A 63 4.75 -14.27 -6.86
C GLU A 63 3.42 -14.50 -7.58
N GLN A 64 2.69 -15.54 -7.22
CA GLN A 64 1.36 -15.83 -7.79
C GLN A 64 0.33 -14.74 -7.47
N ALA A 65 0.36 -14.17 -6.26
CA ALA A 65 -0.50 -13.05 -5.88
C ALA A 65 -0.22 -11.84 -6.76
N ASN A 66 1.04 -11.45 -6.92
CA ASN A 66 1.44 -10.34 -7.79
C ASN A 66 0.96 -10.55 -9.24
N ARG A 67 1.14 -11.78 -9.79
CA ARG A 67 0.72 -12.11 -11.16
C ARG A 67 -0.80 -12.10 -11.37
N SER A 68 -1.58 -12.24 -10.33
CA SER A 68 -3.05 -12.27 -10.41
C SER A 68 -3.70 -10.90 -10.31
N LEU A 69 -2.97 -9.90 -9.82
CA LEU A 69 -3.48 -8.55 -9.64
C LEU A 69 -3.41 -7.77 -10.97
N PRO A 70 -4.43 -6.97 -11.30
CA PRO A 70 -4.45 -6.17 -12.52
C PRO A 70 -3.40 -5.05 -12.45
N ARG A 71 -2.70 -4.79 -13.53
CA ARG A 71 -1.65 -3.77 -13.69
C ARG A 71 -0.36 -4.06 -12.89
N TRP A 72 -0.22 -5.28 -12.34
CA TRP A 72 0.98 -5.72 -11.65
C TRP A 72 1.87 -6.55 -12.58
N ARG A 73 3.19 -6.41 -12.43
CA ARG A 73 4.16 -7.20 -13.17
C ARG A 73 5.32 -7.59 -12.24
N VAL A 74 5.55 -8.87 -12.08
CA VAL A 74 6.72 -9.39 -11.37
C VAL A 74 7.97 -9.11 -12.20
N LEU A 75 8.97 -8.51 -11.59
CA LEU A 75 10.27 -8.21 -12.18
C LEU A 75 11.29 -9.28 -11.84
N VAL A 76 11.37 -9.62 -10.55
CA VAL A 76 12.34 -10.61 -10.02
C VAL A 76 11.64 -11.42 -8.92
N SER A 77 11.90 -12.72 -8.91
CA SER A 77 11.58 -13.62 -7.79
C SER A 77 12.90 -14.30 -7.41
N ASP A 78 13.44 -13.96 -6.26
CA ASP A 78 14.76 -14.39 -5.80
C ASP A 78 14.62 -15.24 -4.53
N GLN A 79 14.71 -16.55 -4.73
CA GLN A 79 14.61 -17.54 -3.65
C GLN A 79 15.84 -17.54 -2.72
N ASP A 80 17.00 -17.12 -3.22
CA ASP A 80 18.24 -17.11 -2.44
C ASP A 80 18.28 -15.92 -1.45
N ASN A 81 17.62 -14.83 -1.82
CA ASN A 81 17.50 -13.63 -0.99
C ASN A 81 16.13 -13.46 -0.33
N ASP A 82 15.25 -14.44 -0.49
CA ASP A 82 13.88 -14.44 0.06
C ASP A 82 13.07 -13.16 -0.34
N THR A 83 13.14 -12.76 -1.62
CA THR A 83 12.46 -11.55 -2.12
C THR A 83 11.67 -11.78 -3.40
N VAL A 84 10.59 -10.99 -3.54
CA VAL A 84 9.87 -10.81 -4.81
C VAL A 84 9.74 -9.31 -5.07
N ASP A 85 10.24 -8.87 -6.22
CA ASP A 85 10.11 -7.50 -6.69
C ASP A 85 9.12 -7.42 -7.85
N ALA A 86 8.25 -6.44 -7.79
CA ALA A 86 7.24 -6.18 -8.80
C ALA A 86 7.09 -4.69 -9.03
N GLU A 87 6.46 -4.34 -10.13
CA GLU A 87 5.99 -2.98 -10.39
C GLU A 87 4.50 -2.99 -10.63
N VAL A 88 3.84 -1.89 -10.32
CA VAL A 88 2.42 -1.68 -10.52
C VAL A 88 2.17 -0.32 -11.15
N GLU A 89 1.30 -0.30 -12.17
CA GLU A 89 0.84 0.94 -12.79
C GLU A 89 -0.36 1.49 -12.02
N THR A 90 -0.28 2.76 -11.58
CA THR A 90 -1.38 3.41 -10.87
C THR A 90 -2.57 3.64 -11.79
N PRO A 91 -3.81 3.44 -11.31
CA PRO A 91 -5.02 3.61 -12.14
C PRO A 91 -5.26 5.05 -12.58
N ILE A 92 -4.69 6.02 -11.87
CA ILE A 92 -4.79 7.44 -12.18
C ILE A 92 -3.38 7.95 -12.50
N GLY A 93 -3.21 8.49 -13.70
CA GLY A 93 -1.95 9.07 -14.17
C GLY A 93 -0.97 8.08 -14.80
N GLY A 94 -1.17 6.77 -14.66
CA GLY A 94 -0.29 5.76 -15.25
C GLY A 94 1.13 5.79 -14.70
N PHE A 95 1.30 6.20 -13.45
CA PHE A 95 2.61 6.21 -12.78
C PHE A 95 3.01 4.79 -12.37
N MET A 96 4.31 4.57 -12.28
CA MET A 96 4.85 3.28 -11.87
C MET A 96 5.32 3.34 -10.42
N ASP A 97 4.84 2.39 -9.64
CA ASP A 97 5.29 2.16 -8.26
C ASP A 97 6.05 0.85 -8.19
N ASP A 98 7.10 0.82 -7.36
CA ASP A 98 7.85 -0.39 -7.06
C ASP A 98 7.30 -1.04 -5.80
N VAL A 99 7.09 -2.36 -5.84
CA VAL A 99 6.64 -3.15 -4.70
C VAL A 99 7.63 -4.28 -4.45
N SER A 100 8.14 -4.35 -3.22
CA SER A 100 9.05 -5.40 -2.77
C SER A 100 8.42 -6.19 -1.63
N VAL A 101 8.51 -7.51 -1.73
CA VAL A 101 8.12 -8.46 -0.68
C VAL A 101 9.38 -9.08 -0.10
N TYR A 102 9.51 -9.04 1.22
CA TYR A 102 10.60 -9.67 1.98
C TYR A 102 10.02 -10.75 2.86
N ALA A 103 10.46 -12.00 2.69
CA ALA A 103 10.05 -13.14 3.49
C ALA A 103 11.17 -13.54 4.43
N THR A 104 10.91 -13.62 5.73
CA THR A 104 11.92 -14.00 6.74
C THR A 104 11.40 -15.14 7.59
N GLY A 105 12.05 -16.28 7.55
CA GLY A 105 11.75 -17.42 8.44
C GLY A 105 11.95 -17.02 9.91
N ILE A 106 10.93 -17.27 10.76
CA ILE A 106 10.95 -16.92 12.20
C ILE A 106 10.68 -18.12 13.12
N GLY A 107 11.09 -19.30 12.72
CA GLY A 107 10.91 -20.54 13.48
C GLY A 107 10.55 -21.71 12.60
N HIS A 108 10.01 -22.78 13.19
CA HIS A 108 9.61 -23.95 12.43
C HIS A 108 8.35 -23.65 11.62
N SER A 109 8.46 -23.63 10.30
CA SER A 109 7.36 -23.42 9.37
C SER A 109 6.56 -22.12 9.60
N GLN A 110 7.24 -21.07 9.99
CA GLN A 110 6.67 -19.74 10.09
C GLN A 110 7.52 -18.71 9.35
N THR A 111 6.88 -17.85 8.59
CA THR A 111 7.56 -16.80 7.82
C THR A 111 6.88 -15.46 8.05
N ARG A 112 7.66 -14.46 8.44
CA ARG A 112 7.23 -13.07 8.48
C ARG A 112 7.40 -12.43 7.11
N VAL A 113 6.37 -11.73 6.67
CA VAL A 113 6.36 -10.98 5.41
C VAL A 113 6.29 -9.49 5.70
N VAL A 114 7.24 -8.75 5.16
CA VAL A 114 7.25 -7.30 5.08
C VAL A 114 7.05 -6.90 3.62
N ILE A 115 6.17 -5.94 3.36
CA ILE A 115 5.90 -5.40 2.02
C ILE A 115 6.21 -3.92 2.04
N ARG A 116 6.97 -3.46 1.05
CA ARG A 116 7.24 -2.05 0.78
C ARG A 116 6.69 -1.68 -0.58
N SER A 117 6.00 -0.56 -0.65
CA SER A 117 5.54 0.05 -1.90
C SER A 117 6.01 1.49 -1.98
N ARG A 118 6.63 1.85 -3.10
CA ARG A 118 7.26 3.16 -3.31
C ARG A 118 6.99 3.70 -4.70
N SER A 119 6.56 4.96 -4.76
CA SER A 119 6.42 5.66 -6.03
C SER A 119 7.77 6.05 -6.62
N ARG A 120 7.95 5.80 -7.92
CA ARG A 120 9.14 6.25 -8.67
C ARG A 120 9.17 7.76 -8.88
N GLN A 121 8.01 8.41 -8.76
CA GLN A 121 7.90 9.86 -8.92
C GLN A 121 7.78 10.55 -7.56
N GLY A 122 8.38 11.72 -7.44
CA GLY A 122 8.36 12.52 -6.21
C GLY A 122 6.97 13.13 -5.94
N GLY A 123 6.71 13.45 -4.68
CA GLY A 123 5.43 13.95 -4.19
C GLY A 123 4.60 12.88 -3.49
N GLY A 124 3.38 13.21 -3.10
CA GLY A 124 2.46 12.25 -2.49
C GLY A 124 1.82 11.32 -3.52
N ASP A 125 1.48 10.12 -3.10
CA ASP A 125 0.94 9.06 -3.93
C ASP A 125 -0.59 8.93 -3.88
N LEU A 126 -1.26 9.86 -3.19
CA LEU A 126 -2.71 9.83 -2.92
C LEU A 126 -3.18 8.54 -2.23
N GLY A 127 -2.31 7.89 -1.47
CA GLY A 127 -2.60 6.64 -0.75
C GLY A 127 -2.47 5.39 -1.61
N GLN A 128 -1.94 5.47 -2.82
CA GLN A 128 -1.80 4.33 -3.74
C GLN A 128 -0.86 3.26 -3.17
N ASN A 129 0.29 3.65 -2.61
CA ASN A 129 1.23 2.70 -2.02
C ASN A 129 0.61 1.88 -0.88
N ALA A 130 -0.18 2.52 -0.01
CA ALA A 130 -0.91 1.82 1.05
C ALA A 130 -1.98 0.87 0.48
N MET A 131 -2.63 1.25 -0.61
CA MET A 131 -3.62 0.41 -1.29
C MET A 131 -2.97 -0.80 -1.95
N HIS A 132 -1.84 -0.63 -2.63
CA HIS A 132 -1.07 -1.74 -3.23
C HIS A 132 -0.69 -2.78 -2.18
N ILE A 133 -0.23 -2.35 -1.00
CA ILE A 133 0.11 -3.27 0.09
C ILE A 133 -1.11 -4.06 0.54
N ARG A 134 -2.28 -3.43 0.71
CA ARG A 134 -3.51 -4.12 1.13
C ARG A 134 -3.95 -5.14 0.07
N GLU A 135 -3.99 -4.75 -1.20
CA GLU A 135 -4.35 -5.64 -2.30
C GLU A 135 -3.45 -6.88 -2.34
N LEU A 136 -2.14 -6.69 -2.18
CA LEU A 136 -1.19 -7.80 -2.19
C LEU A 136 -1.32 -8.68 -0.95
N GLN A 137 -1.49 -8.09 0.25
CA GLN A 137 -1.72 -8.86 1.47
C GLN A 137 -2.98 -9.72 1.38
N ASP A 138 -4.08 -9.16 0.89
CA ASP A 138 -5.35 -9.89 0.72
C ASP A 138 -5.17 -11.05 -0.28
N ALA A 139 -4.50 -10.81 -1.41
CA ALA A 139 -4.25 -11.84 -2.41
C ALA A 139 -3.30 -12.94 -1.91
N MET A 140 -2.36 -12.63 -1.02
CA MET A 140 -1.49 -13.62 -0.36
C MET A 140 -2.25 -14.40 0.72
N ASP A 141 -3.04 -13.70 1.55
CA ASP A 141 -3.86 -14.31 2.60
C ASP A 141 -4.78 -15.37 2.00
N ASP A 142 -5.44 -15.08 0.89
CA ASP A 142 -6.31 -16.04 0.19
C ASP A 142 -5.56 -17.30 -0.23
N ARG A 143 -4.35 -17.17 -0.76
CA ARG A 143 -3.55 -18.30 -1.27
C ARG A 143 -3.00 -19.17 -0.14
N LEU A 144 -2.49 -18.55 0.89
CA LEU A 144 -1.87 -19.27 2.00
C LEU A 144 -2.91 -19.93 2.90
N GLN A 145 -4.09 -19.35 3.06
CA GLN A 145 -5.23 -19.99 3.74
C GLN A 145 -5.75 -21.20 2.96
N THR A 146 -5.79 -21.12 1.64
CA THR A 146 -6.19 -22.24 0.78
C THR A 146 -5.21 -23.41 0.86
N GLN A 147 -3.91 -23.17 1.00
CA GLN A 147 -2.89 -24.22 1.17
C GLN A 147 -3.00 -24.92 2.53
N SER A 148 -3.51 -24.26 3.55
CA SER A 148 -3.70 -24.84 4.89
C SER A 148 -4.99 -25.68 5.01
N ALA A 149 -5.88 -25.63 4.02
CA ALA A 149 -7.18 -26.30 4.01
C ALA A 149 -7.18 -27.65 3.27
N ILE A 150 -6.02 -28.11 2.74
CA ILE A 150 -5.80 -29.43 2.13
C ILE A 150 -5.06 -30.32 3.12
#